data_f16b1c30cc33153d049ea89b902e2d58
#
_entry.id   f16b1c30cc33153d049ea89b902e2d58
#
_cell.length_a   1.000
_cell.length_b   1.000
_cell.length_c   1.000
_cell.angle_alpha   90.00
_cell.angle_beta   90.00
_cell.angle_gamma   90.00
#
_symmetry.space_group_name_H-M   'P 1'
#
loop_
_entity.id
_entity.type
_entity.pdbx_description
1 polymer ?
#
loop_
_entity_poly.entity_id
_entity_poly.type
_entity_poly.pdbx_seq_one_letter_code
_entity_poly.pdbx_strand_id
1 'polypeptide(L)'
;MSPSPSSGEPRLAVVGNPANRRVRLFQDAVAAAGLPAAREIAWLDVLGGRAEFRPGEIVRVESPGEDAAVERLLRGEDDPTRVEGTALWYERFTAAVRELGRAARDAGARLLDDPEELAVLFDKRLCHDVLDRASVPVPPSPTSGPGAPPVRGWDDVRALMDAPGMRRVFVKIAHGSSASGVLAVETGGPGRVRATTSVERDAAGRLFNSLRVRRLTTEREVAAIVDALAPDGLHVERWLPKATQQGRAADLRVVVVAGRATHAVVRTSSSPMTNLHLGGARGDLNAVRAATEAAGGGASWAAALEICERAAACFPRTHCVGVDLLPATGWRRFAVGEVNAFGDLLPGLTGLPGSGAEGLDTYGAQLTALLAGGPPRTVTGREHHARR
;
A
#
# COMPACT_ATOMS: atom_id res chain seq x y z
N MET A 1 -10.84 -4.62 41.85
CA MET A 1 -9.86 -3.51 41.78
C MET A 1 -8.78 -3.98 40.81
N SER A 2 -8.77 -3.43 39.59
CA SER A 2 -7.70 -3.69 38.63
C SER A 2 -6.45 -2.94 39.11
N PRO A 3 -5.25 -3.54 39.02
CA PRO A 3 -4.03 -2.87 39.43
C PRO A 3 -3.81 -1.62 38.55
N SER A 4 -3.51 -0.49 39.18
CA SER A 4 -3.04 0.71 38.46
C SER A 4 -1.71 0.36 37.77
N PRO A 5 -1.51 0.73 36.48
CA PRO A 5 -0.27 0.43 35.79
C PRO A 5 0.91 1.09 36.50
N SER A 6 1.99 0.32 36.64
CA SER A 6 3.27 0.81 37.15
C SER A 6 3.75 1.96 36.24
N SER A 7 4.42 2.97 36.82
CA SER A 7 4.86 4.21 36.14
C SER A 7 6.00 3.98 35.14
N GLY A 8 5.78 3.16 34.11
CA GLY A 8 6.76 2.81 33.08
C GLY A 8 6.23 2.02 31.91
N GLU A 9 5.05 1.40 32.00
CA GLU A 9 4.50 0.59 30.92
C GLU A 9 3.83 1.48 29.85
N PRO A 10 4.04 1.21 28.53
CA PRO A 10 3.41 1.96 27.47
C PRO A 10 1.90 1.75 27.47
N ARG A 11 1.15 2.85 27.37
CA ARG A 11 -0.30 2.81 27.21
C ARG A 11 -0.62 2.71 25.75
N LEU A 12 -1.11 1.55 25.31
CA LEU A 12 -1.44 1.30 23.92
C LEU A 12 -2.92 1.53 23.64
N ALA A 13 -3.22 2.12 22.47
CA ALA A 13 -4.56 2.15 21.90
C ALA A 13 -4.50 1.74 20.42
N VAL A 14 -5.59 1.20 19.91
CA VAL A 14 -5.75 0.85 18.50
C VAL A 14 -7.05 1.42 17.95
N VAL A 15 -6.93 2.20 16.89
CA VAL A 15 -8.07 2.62 16.07
C VAL A 15 -8.30 1.55 15.03
N GLY A 16 -9.48 0.96 15.00
CA GLY A 16 -9.80 -0.12 14.07
C GLY A 16 -11.26 -0.54 14.15
N ASN A 17 -11.65 -1.50 13.35
CA ASN A 17 -12.98 -2.13 13.44
C ASN A 17 -12.87 -3.28 14.46
N PRO A 18 -13.61 -3.27 15.59
CA PRO A 18 -13.37 -4.22 16.71
C PRO A 18 -13.43 -5.69 16.33
N ALA A 19 -14.28 -6.07 15.38
CA ALA A 19 -14.38 -7.45 14.89
C ALA A 19 -13.31 -7.82 13.85
N ASN A 20 -12.47 -6.88 13.43
CA ASN A 20 -11.50 -7.10 12.37
C ASN A 20 -10.32 -7.96 12.84
N ARG A 21 -9.86 -8.83 11.95
CA ARG A 21 -8.69 -9.69 12.19
C ARG A 21 -7.44 -8.87 12.55
N ARG A 22 -7.25 -7.67 12.00
CA ARG A 22 -6.10 -6.81 12.28
C ARG A 22 -6.05 -6.39 13.74
N VAL A 23 -7.18 -5.92 14.29
CA VAL A 23 -7.29 -5.54 15.70
C VAL A 23 -6.98 -6.73 16.60
N ARG A 24 -7.57 -7.90 16.31
CA ARG A 24 -7.31 -9.12 17.10
C ARG A 24 -5.83 -9.52 17.09
N LEU A 25 -5.20 -9.58 15.93
CA LEU A 25 -3.79 -9.96 15.82
C LEU A 25 -2.86 -8.94 16.50
N PHE A 26 -3.21 -7.65 16.49
CA PHE A 26 -2.48 -6.66 17.27
C PHE A 26 -2.64 -6.90 18.77
N GLN A 27 -3.84 -7.18 19.27
CA GLN A 27 -4.08 -7.54 20.67
C GLN A 27 -3.34 -8.82 21.08
N ASP A 28 -3.32 -9.83 20.22
CA ASP A 28 -2.57 -11.07 20.45
C ASP A 28 -1.06 -10.79 20.61
N ALA A 29 -0.50 -9.91 19.77
CA ALA A 29 0.90 -9.52 19.87
C ALA A 29 1.17 -8.70 21.15
N VAL A 30 0.24 -7.81 21.55
CA VAL A 30 0.33 -7.05 22.80
C VAL A 30 0.34 -8.00 24.00
N ALA A 31 -0.56 -8.99 24.01
CA ALA A 31 -0.61 -10.02 25.06
C ALA A 31 0.66 -10.89 25.09
N ALA A 32 1.17 -11.30 23.91
CA ALA A 32 2.42 -12.05 23.79
C ALA A 32 3.65 -11.28 24.31
N ALA A 33 3.62 -9.94 24.22
CA ALA A 33 4.64 -9.05 24.78
C ALA A 33 4.48 -8.82 26.29
N GLY A 34 3.47 -9.42 26.95
CA GLY A 34 3.19 -9.26 28.38
C GLY A 34 2.62 -7.88 28.74
N LEU A 35 2.10 -7.14 27.78
CA LEU A 35 1.56 -5.80 27.99
C LEU A 35 0.04 -5.83 28.29
N PRO A 36 -0.48 -4.82 28.99
CA PRO A 36 -1.91 -4.62 29.11
C PRO A 36 -2.58 -4.48 27.74
N ALA A 37 -3.80 -5.03 27.60
CA ALA A 37 -4.54 -4.94 26.36
C ALA A 37 -4.66 -3.49 25.85
N ALA A 38 -4.44 -3.30 24.55
CA ALA A 38 -4.62 -1.99 23.93
C ALA A 38 -6.08 -1.56 23.98
N ARG A 39 -6.35 -0.29 24.31
CA ARG A 39 -7.71 0.25 24.27
C ARG A 39 -8.18 0.37 22.83
N GLU A 40 -9.34 -0.18 22.54
CA GLU A 40 -9.92 -0.14 21.20
C GLU A 40 -10.73 1.15 21.00
N ILE A 41 -10.57 1.78 19.84
CA ILE A 41 -11.31 2.94 19.38
C ILE A 41 -11.90 2.57 18.02
N ALA A 42 -13.22 2.48 17.94
CA ALA A 42 -13.88 2.06 16.70
C ALA A 42 -13.80 3.15 15.62
N TRP A 43 -13.60 2.76 14.36
CA TRP A 43 -13.69 3.69 13.22
C TRP A 43 -15.04 4.42 13.17
N LEU A 44 -16.12 3.77 13.57
CA LEU A 44 -17.43 4.42 13.66
C LEU A 44 -17.45 5.58 14.67
N ASP A 45 -16.68 5.50 15.76
CA ASP A 45 -16.55 6.61 16.70
C ASP A 45 -15.66 7.72 16.15
N VAL A 46 -14.58 7.38 15.43
CA VAL A 46 -13.77 8.36 14.72
C VAL A 46 -14.61 9.15 13.70
N LEU A 47 -15.34 8.45 12.84
CA LEU A 47 -16.18 9.07 11.81
C LEU A 47 -17.38 9.83 12.39
N GLY A 48 -17.81 9.46 13.61
CA GLY A 48 -18.87 10.14 14.36
C GLY A 48 -18.38 11.30 15.25
N GLY A 49 -17.06 11.59 15.27
CA GLY A 49 -16.47 12.64 16.12
C GLY A 49 -16.51 12.32 17.62
N ARG A 50 -16.58 11.04 17.99
CA ARG A 50 -16.63 10.55 19.38
C ARG A 50 -15.35 9.90 19.86
N ALA A 51 -14.29 9.89 19.03
CA ALA A 51 -13.02 9.28 19.42
C ALA A 51 -12.35 10.13 20.51
N GLU A 52 -12.05 9.51 21.63
CA GLU A 52 -11.37 10.11 22.77
C GLU A 52 -10.00 9.49 22.97
N PHE A 53 -9.00 10.31 23.33
CA PHE A 53 -7.64 9.86 23.63
C PHE A 53 -7.27 10.20 25.07
N ARG A 54 -6.27 9.50 25.59
CA ARG A 54 -5.75 9.70 26.95
C ARG A 54 -4.29 10.16 26.88
N PRO A 55 -3.84 11.02 27.82
CA PRO A 55 -2.47 11.46 27.86
C PRO A 55 -1.47 10.30 27.92
N GLY A 56 -0.44 10.36 27.07
CA GLY A 56 0.61 9.36 26.99
C GLY A 56 0.22 8.07 26.26
N GLU A 57 -0.97 7.98 25.65
CA GLU A 57 -1.32 6.86 24.79
C GLU A 57 -0.48 6.85 23.51
N ILE A 58 -0.03 5.66 23.12
CA ILE A 58 0.56 5.38 21.82
C ILE A 58 -0.52 4.68 20.99
N VAL A 59 -0.94 5.33 19.93
CA VAL A 59 -2.11 4.94 19.15
C VAL A 59 -1.68 4.36 17.81
N ARG A 60 -1.99 3.09 17.60
CA ARG A 60 -1.91 2.45 16.30
C ARG A 60 -3.19 2.71 15.51
N VAL A 61 -3.06 3.03 14.23
CA VAL A 61 -4.19 3.12 13.29
C VAL A 61 -4.18 1.89 12.40
N GLU A 62 -5.32 1.19 12.30
CA GLU A 62 -5.56 0.11 11.35
C GLU A 62 -6.48 0.55 10.21
N SER A 63 -6.45 -0.20 9.12
CA SER A 63 -7.32 0.05 7.97
C SER A 63 -8.79 0.14 8.38
N PRO A 64 -9.56 1.13 7.88
CA PRO A 64 -11.00 1.20 8.08
C PRO A 64 -11.80 0.15 7.28
N GLY A 65 -11.16 -0.55 6.34
CA GLY A 65 -11.83 -1.53 5.46
C GLY A 65 -12.41 -2.74 6.18
N GLU A 66 -13.17 -3.54 5.46
CA GLU A 66 -13.83 -4.78 5.93
C GLU A 66 -14.94 -4.54 6.97
N ASP A 67 -15.55 -3.36 6.97
CA ASP A 67 -16.74 -3.04 7.77
C ASP A 67 -17.74 -2.27 6.90
N ALA A 68 -18.95 -2.82 6.70
CA ALA A 68 -19.95 -2.27 5.80
C ALA A 68 -20.48 -0.90 6.27
N ALA A 69 -20.58 -0.66 7.59
CA ALA A 69 -21.07 0.61 8.11
C ALA A 69 -20.00 1.72 7.93
N VAL A 70 -18.73 1.40 8.13
CA VAL A 70 -17.60 2.29 7.88
C VAL A 70 -17.48 2.60 6.39
N GLU A 71 -17.57 1.59 5.52
CA GLU A 71 -17.52 1.76 4.06
C GLU A 71 -18.68 2.65 3.57
N ARG A 72 -19.88 2.47 4.09
CA ARG A 72 -21.03 3.33 3.76
C ARG A 72 -20.78 4.79 4.16
N LEU A 73 -20.20 5.03 5.32
CA LEU A 73 -19.87 6.39 5.76
C LEU A 73 -18.75 7.01 4.93
N LEU A 74 -17.76 6.24 4.51
CA LEU A 74 -16.62 6.74 3.73
C LEU A 74 -16.98 6.88 2.24
N ARG A 75 -17.58 5.87 1.63
CA ARG A 75 -17.81 5.80 0.17
C ARG A 75 -19.22 6.22 -0.25
N GLY A 76 -20.21 6.05 0.61
CA GLY A 76 -21.63 6.27 0.28
C GLY A 76 -22.27 5.11 -0.51
N GLU A 77 -21.61 3.94 -0.56
CA GLU A 77 -22.04 2.73 -1.27
C GLU A 77 -22.25 1.58 -0.28
N ASP A 78 -23.28 0.77 -0.53
CA ASP A 78 -23.61 -0.38 0.31
C ASP A 78 -22.93 -1.66 -0.16
N ASP A 79 -22.60 -1.77 -1.45
CA ASP A 79 -21.95 -2.94 -2.03
C ASP A 79 -20.42 -2.80 -1.96
N PRO A 80 -19.74 -3.63 -1.15
CA PRO A 80 -18.29 -3.55 -1.00
C PRO A 80 -17.52 -3.95 -2.26
N THR A 81 -18.18 -4.56 -3.23
CA THR A 81 -17.56 -4.94 -4.51
C THR A 81 -17.60 -3.82 -5.55
N ARG A 82 -18.34 -2.73 -5.32
CA ARG A 82 -18.35 -1.54 -6.17
C ARG A 82 -16.95 -0.93 -6.25
N VAL A 83 -16.58 -0.48 -7.43
CA VAL A 83 -15.25 0.10 -7.70
C VAL A 83 -15.26 1.61 -7.60
N GLU A 84 -16.36 2.24 -8.01
CA GLU A 84 -16.53 3.70 -8.01
C GLU A 84 -16.69 4.28 -6.59
N GLY A 85 -16.52 5.59 -6.46
CA GLY A 85 -16.68 6.34 -5.20
C GLY A 85 -15.41 6.41 -4.36
N THR A 86 -14.26 6.00 -4.91
CA THR A 86 -12.99 6.03 -4.16
C THR A 86 -12.45 7.43 -3.95
N ALA A 87 -12.78 8.41 -4.78
CA ALA A 87 -12.44 9.81 -4.56
C ALA A 87 -13.12 10.36 -3.30
N LEU A 88 -14.42 10.10 -3.13
CA LEU A 88 -15.19 10.48 -1.94
C LEU A 88 -14.68 9.74 -0.69
N TRP A 89 -14.38 8.45 -0.84
CA TRP A 89 -13.77 7.65 0.23
C TRP A 89 -12.47 8.30 0.72
N TYR A 90 -11.60 8.68 -0.21
CA TYR A 90 -10.31 9.31 0.11
C TYR A 90 -10.47 10.67 0.79
N GLU A 91 -11.37 11.52 0.30
CA GLU A 91 -11.68 12.82 0.91
C GLU A 91 -12.11 12.64 2.37
N ARG A 92 -13.08 11.77 2.63
CA ARG A 92 -13.60 11.52 3.97
C ARG A 92 -12.60 10.84 4.89
N PHE A 93 -11.85 9.87 4.37
CA PHE A 93 -10.79 9.20 5.11
C PHE A 93 -9.70 10.17 5.54
N THR A 94 -9.19 10.99 4.63
CA THR A 94 -8.14 11.96 4.94
C THR A 94 -8.61 13.05 5.90
N ALA A 95 -9.86 13.49 5.80
CA ALA A 95 -10.46 14.38 6.79
C ALA A 95 -10.53 13.71 8.17
N ALA A 96 -10.98 12.45 8.24
CA ALA A 96 -11.09 11.71 9.49
C ALA A 96 -9.72 11.47 10.18
N VAL A 97 -8.69 11.07 9.43
CA VAL A 97 -7.35 10.83 10.01
C VAL A 97 -6.68 12.13 10.46
N ARG A 98 -6.93 13.26 9.77
CA ARG A 98 -6.45 14.58 10.21
C ARG A 98 -7.12 15.02 11.51
N GLU A 99 -8.42 14.82 11.63
CA GLU A 99 -9.16 15.08 12.87
C GLU A 99 -8.66 14.19 14.01
N LEU A 100 -8.51 12.90 13.75
CA LEU A 100 -7.90 11.94 14.66
C LEU A 100 -6.53 12.43 15.17
N GLY A 101 -5.68 12.91 14.26
CA GLY A 101 -4.35 13.43 14.59
C GLY A 101 -4.40 14.70 15.45
N ARG A 102 -5.41 15.57 15.23
CA ARG A 102 -5.62 16.75 16.10
C ARG A 102 -6.07 16.31 17.48
N ALA A 103 -7.12 15.52 17.57
CA ALA A 103 -7.66 15.03 18.84
C ALA A 103 -6.62 14.27 19.68
N ALA A 104 -5.78 13.45 19.05
CA ALA A 104 -4.69 12.75 19.72
C ALA A 104 -3.65 13.73 20.30
N ARG A 105 -3.20 14.72 19.52
CA ARG A 105 -2.24 15.74 19.99
C ARG A 105 -2.81 16.58 21.14
N ASP A 106 -4.05 17.03 21.04
CA ASP A 106 -4.73 17.86 22.05
C ASP A 106 -4.87 17.09 23.37
N ALA A 107 -5.05 15.77 23.31
CA ALA A 107 -5.08 14.90 24.47
C ALA A 107 -3.69 14.47 24.99
N GLY A 108 -2.59 14.85 24.32
CA GLY A 108 -1.24 14.40 24.68
C GLY A 108 -0.97 12.93 24.34
N ALA A 109 -1.68 12.36 23.36
CA ALA A 109 -1.43 11.05 22.78
C ALA A 109 -0.55 11.16 21.52
N ARG A 110 0.06 10.05 21.10
CA ARG A 110 0.91 9.96 19.92
C ARG A 110 0.42 8.90 18.95
N LEU A 111 0.18 9.28 17.69
CA LEU A 111 -0.08 8.31 16.62
C LEU A 111 1.23 7.64 16.16
N LEU A 112 1.16 6.37 15.78
CA LEU A 112 2.26 5.65 15.13
C LEU A 112 2.34 5.96 13.63
N ASP A 113 1.25 6.46 13.06
CA ASP A 113 1.15 6.76 11.64
C ASP A 113 0.71 8.23 11.48
N ASP A 114 1.49 9.01 10.75
CA ASP A 114 1.21 10.44 10.55
C ASP A 114 0.05 10.63 9.56
N PRO A 115 -0.96 11.44 9.87
CA PRO A 115 -2.12 11.66 9.00
C PRO A 115 -1.79 12.20 7.62
N GLU A 116 -0.78 13.06 7.48
CA GLU A 116 -0.40 13.61 6.17
C GLU A 116 0.38 12.58 5.35
N GLU A 117 1.20 11.74 5.97
CA GLU A 117 1.84 10.63 5.27
C GLU A 117 0.81 9.57 4.86
N LEU A 118 -0.20 9.28 5.70
CA LEU A 118 -1.32 8.42 5.32
C LEU A 118 -2.07 8.98 4.10
N ALA A 119 -2.32 10.29 4.07
CA ALA A 119 -2.97 10.92 2.92
C ALA A 119 -2.16 10.73 1.62
N VAL A 120 -0.82 10.85 1.68
CA VAL A 120 0.05 10.58 0.53
C VAL A 120 0.04 9.10 0.14
N LEU A 121 0.13 8.19 1.11
CA LEU A 121 0.14 6.73 0.87
C LEU A 121 -1.16 6.21 0.24
N PHE A 122 -2.28 6.89 0.50
CA PHE A 122 -3.59 6.55 -0.10
C PHE A 122 -3.87 7.24 -1.44
N ASP A 123 -2.96 8.06 -1.97
CA ASP A 123 -3.00 8.56 -3.36
C ASP A 123 -1.79 8.06 -4.15
N LYS A 124 -2.01 7.12 -5.07
CA LYS A 124 -0.95 6.51 -5.88
C LYS A 124 -0.13 7.53 -6.68
N ARG A 125 -0.74 8.66 -7.08
CA ARG A 125 -0.08 9.73 -7.85
C ARG A 125 0.89 10.51 -6.95
N LEU A 126 0.45 10.86 -5.74
CA LEU A 126 1.27 11.56 -4.75
C LEU A 126 2.37 10.67 -4.19
N CYS A 127 2.04 9.43 -3.84
CA CYS A 127 3.02 8.44 -3.37
C CYS A 127 4.11 8.20 -4.42
N HIS A 128 3.74 7.99 -5.68
CA HIS A 128 4.68 7.82 -6.77
C HIS A 128 5.59 9.05 -6.96
N ASP A 129 5.06 10.27 -6.92
CA ASP A 129 5.82 11.51 -7.03
C ASP A 129 6.85 11.66 -5.89
N VAL A 130 6.46 11.35 -4.67
CA VAL A 130 7.36 11.37 -3.50
C VAL A 130 8.52 10.39 -3.69
N LEU A 131 8.23 9.16 -4.13
CA LEU A 131 9.24 8.14 -4.39
C LEU A 131 10.19 8.52 -5.52
N ASP A 132 9.66 9.04 -6.63
CA ASP A 132 10.44 9.44 -7.81
C ASP A 132 11.39 10.61 -7.47
N ARG A 133 10.90 11.63 -6.77
CA ARG A 133 11.74 12.74 -6.27
C ARG A 133 12.83 12.30 -5.31
N ALA A 134 12.58 11.26 -4.54
CA ALA A 134 13.58 10.65 -3.65
C ALA A 134 14.53 9.69 -4.39
N SER A 135 14.43 9.60 -5.73
CA SER A 135 15.20 8.67 -6.55
C SER A 135 15.04 7.19 -6.15
N VAL A 136 13.89 6.84 -5.57
CA VAL A 136 13.49 5.45 -5.42
C VAL A 136 13.04 4.95 -6.79
N PRO A 137 13.55 3.79 -7.28
CA PRO A 137 13.13 3.29 -8.58
C PRO A 137 11.63 3.00 -8.62
N VAL A 138 10.89 3.65 -9.52
CA VAL A 138 9.46 3.44 -9.78
C VAL A 138 9.22 3.26 -11.29
N PRO A 139 8.13 2.61 -11.73
CA PRO A 139 7.75 2.63 -13.13
C PRO A 139 7.45 4.06 -13.60
N PRO A 140 7.93 4.53 -14.76
CA PRO A 140 7.61 5.87 -15.25
C PRO A 140 6.11 6.12 -15.30
N SER A 141 5.68 7.29 -14.79
CA SER A 141 4.28 7.72 -14.80
C SER A 141 4.14 9.19 -15.21
N PRO A 142 3.38 9.51 -16.25
CA PRO A 142 3.08 10.88 -16.65
C PRO A 142 1.97 11.53 -15.81
N THR A 143 1.33 10.77 -14.90
CA THR A 143 0.19 11.21 -14.08
C THR A 143 0.56 11.40 -12.61
N SER A 144 1.86 11.43 -12.30
CA SER A 144 2.35 11.58 -10.94
C SER A 144 2.41 13.03 -10.50
N GLY A 145 2.16 13.23 -9.19
CA GLY A 145 2.32 14.52 -8.54
C GLY A 145 1.12 15.46 -8.66
N PRO A 146 1.11 16.51 -7.81
CA PRO A 146 -0.03 17.43 -7.70
C PRO A 146 -0.21 18.32 -8.91
N GLY A 147 0.84 18.51 -9.73
CA GLY A 147 0.82 19.33 -10.96
C GLY A 147 0.51 18.52 -12.22
N ALA A 148 0.35 17.22 -12.14
CA ALA A 148 0.04 16.39 -13.30
C ALA A 148 -1.40 16.66 -13.78
N PRO A 149 -1.63 16.76 -15.10
CA PRO A 149 -2.99 16.95 -15.61
C PRO A 149 -3.88 15.75 -15.26
N PRO A 150 -5.14 15.98 -14.90
CA PRO A 150 -6.06 14.88 -14.60
C PRO A 150 -6.34 14.08 -15.89
N VAL A 151 -6.42 12.77 -15.74
CA VAL A 151 -6.89 11.85 -16.79
C VAL A 151 -8.41 11.80 -16.74
N ARG A 152 -9.08 12.33 -17.76
CA ARG A 152 -10.54 12.51 -17.80
C ARG A 152 -11.28 11.36 -18.46
N GLY A 153 -10.56 10.44 -19.10
CA GLY A 153 -11.13 9.29 -19.77
C GLY A 153 -10.12 8.56 -20.65
N TRP A 154 -10.67 7.68 -21.50
CA TRP A 154 -9.88 6.83 -22.37
C TRP A 154 -9.03 7.60 -23.38
N ASP A 155 -9.54 8.69 -23.93
CA ASP A 155 -8.80 9.48 -24.92
C ASP A 155 -7.49 10.05 -24.33
N ASP A 156 -7.52 10.50 -23.06
CA ASP A 156 -6.32 10.96 -22.37
C ASP A 156 -5.33 9.79 -22.14
N VAL A 157 -5.82 8.61 -21.70
CA VAL A 157 -4.99 7.41 -21.55
C VAL A 157 -4.39 7.00 -22.88
N ARG A 158 -5.18 7.04 -23.94
CA ARG A 158 -4.73 6.68 -25.29
C ARG A 158 -3.64 7.60 -25.78
N ALA A 159 -3.78 8.91 -25.56
CA ALA A 159 -2.75 9.90 -25.89
C ALA A 159 -1.44 9.65 -25.10
N LEU A 160 -1.52 9.30 -23.82
CA LEU A 160 -0.35 8.91 -23.02
C LEU A 160 0.33 7.65 -23.58
N MET A 161 -0.43 6.70 -24.11
CA MET A 161 0.11 5.46 -24.67
C MET A 161 0.82 5.65 -26.02
N ASP A 162 0.64 6.78 -26.68
CA ASP A 162 1.36 7.12 -27.93
C ASP A 162 2.80 7.58 -27.65
N ALA A 163 3.12 7.95 -26.41
CA ALA A 163 4.48 8.31 -26.03
C ALA A 163 5.45 7.10 -26.11
N PRO A 164 6.74 7.34 -26.42
CA PRO A 164 7.75 6.29 -26.48
C PRO A 164 7.81 5.49 -25.17
N GLY A 165 7.74 4.16 -25.29
CA GLY A 165 7.82 3.25 -24.15
C GLY A 165 6.50 3.05 -23.38
N MET A 166 5.42 3.76 -23.72
CA MET A 166 4.12 3.70 -23.05
C MET A 166 3.07 2.80 -23.73
N ARG A 167 3.46 1.99 -24.71
CA ARG A 167 2.52 1.05 -25.38
C ARG A 167 1.90 0.01 -24.47
N ARG A 168 2.44 -0.16 -23.27
CA ARG A 168 1.94 -1.06 -22.23
C ARG A 168 1.92 -0.30 -20.91
N VAL A 169 0.74 -0.14 -20.34
CA VAL A 169 0.52 0.63 -19.11
C VAL A 169 -0.36 -0.14 -18.12
N PHE A 170 -0.22 0.20 -16.86
CA PHE A 170 -1.27 -0.01 -15.87
C PHE A 170 -2.07 1.27 -15.73
N VAL A 171 -3.39 1.14 -15.80
CA VAL A 171 -4.35 2.19 -15.43
C VAL A 171 -4.96 1.76 -14.11
N LYS A 172 -4.84 2.60 -13.08
CA LYS A 172 -5.29 2.32 -11.72
C LYS A 172 -6.12 3.50 -11.21
N ILE A 173 -7.15 3.24 -10.42
CA ILE A 173 -7.77 4.32 -9.64
C ILE A 173 -6.77 4.85 -8.63
N ALA A 174 -6.74 6.18 -8.45
CA ALA A 174 -5.74 6.84 -7.60
C ALA A 174 -5.82 6.38 -6.14
N HIS A 175 -7.01 6.12 -5.63
CA HIS A 175 -7.32 5.83 -4.22
C HIS A 175 -7.77 4.38 -3.99
N GLY A 176 -7.46 3.46 -4.91
CA GLY A 176 -7.87 2.05 -4.81
C GLY A 176 -6.91 1.18 -3.98
N SER A 177 -7.45 0.14 -3.39
CA SER A 177 -6.73 -0.92 -2.69
C SER A 177 -7.01 -2.29 -3.32
N SER A 178 -6.27 -3.33 -2.92
CA SER A 178 -6.51 -4.74 -3.28
C SER A 178 -6.64 -5.03 -4.79
N ALA A 179 -5.94 -4.28 -5.64
CA ALA A 179 -6.03 -4.33 -7.09
C ALA A 179 -7.43 -4.02 -7.65
N SER A 180 -8.30 -3.35 -6.88
CA SER A 180 -9.57 -2.84 -7.36
C SER A 180 -9.37 -1.77 -8.43
N GLY A 181 -10.17 -1.80 -9.50
CA GLY A 181 -10.12 -0.79 -10.55
C GLY A 181 -8.82 -0.78 -11.37
N VAL A 182 -8.08 -1.90 -11.45
CA VAL A 182 -6.82 -2.00 -12.18
C VAL A 182 -7.02 -2.60 -13.56
N LEU A 183 -6.47 -1.95 -14.58
CA LEU A 183 -6.37 -2.48 -15.94
C LEU A 183 -4.90 -2.54 -16.37
N ALA A 184 -4.44 -3.69 -16.83
CA ALA A 184 -3.18 -3.85 -17.55
C ALA A 184 -3.48 -3.73 -19.05
N VAL A 185 -3.14 -2.60 -19.65
CA VAL A 185 -3.51 -2.24 -21.04
C VAL A 185 -2.29 -2.33 -21.95
N GLU A 186 -2.48 -2.88 -23.15
CA GLU A 186 -1.48 -2.91 -24.20
C GLU A 186 -2.08 -2.52 -25.56
N THR A 187 -1.31 -1.80 -26.36
CA THR A 187 -1.71 -1.42 -27.73
C THR A 187 -0.73 -1.96 -28.78
N GLY A 188 -1.29 -2.50 -29.87
CA GLY A 188 -0.55 -2.90 -31.06
C GLY A 188 -0.68 -1.90 -32.22
N GLY A 189 -1.19 -0.68 -31.95
CA GLY A 189 -1.50 0.36 -32.92
C GLY A 189 -3.00 0.68 -32.99
N PRO A 190 -3.44 1.51 -33.94
CA PRO A 190 -4.84 1.93 -34.05
C PRO A 190 -5.82 0.73 -34.05
N GLY A 191 -6.86 0.80 -33.24
CA GLY A 191 -7.89 -0.21 -33.09
C GLY A 191 -7.44 -1.55 -32.50
N ARG A 192 -6.17 -1.71 -32.14
CA ARG A 192 -5.60 -2.93 -31.56
C ARG A 192 -5.25 -2.73 -30.09
N VAL A 193 -6.25 -2.69 -29.25
CA VAL A 193 -6.13 -2.52 -27.79
C VAL A 193 -6.58 -3.82 -27.10
N ARG A 194 -5.85 -4.23 -26.08
CA ARG A 194 -6.21 -5.30 -25.17
C ARG A 194 -6.00 -4.85 -23.74
N ALA A 195 -6.88 -5.30 -22.86
CA ALA A 195 -6.67 -5.09 -21.43
C ALA A 195 -6.92 -6.38 -20.65
N THR A 196 -6.19 -6.54 -19.54
CA THR A 196 -6.44 -7.56 -18.53
C THR A 196 -6.89 -6.85 -17.27
N THR A 197 -8.04 -7.24 -16.71
CA THR A 197 -8.64 -6.59 -15.54
C THR A 197 -9.48 -7.58 -14.74
N SER A 198 -9.75 -7.27 -13.46
CA SER A 198 -10.76 -7.91 -12.63
C SER A 198 -12.08 -7.11 -12.60
N VAL A 199 -12.13 -5.94 -13.25
CA VAL A 199 -13.34 -5.10 -13.25
C VAL A 199 -14.40 -5.71 -14.16
N GLU A 200 -15.60 -5.84 -13.62
CA GLU A 200 -16.82 -6.21 -14.36
C GLU A 200 -17.76 -5.02 -14.45
N ARG A 201 -18.38 -4.85 -15.61
CA ARG A 201 -19.38 -3.80 -15.85
C ARG A 201 -20.74 -4.45 -16.05
N ASP A 202 -21.75 -4.02 -15.30
CA ASP A 202 -23.11 -4.50 -15.46
C ASP A 202 -23.86 -3.78 -16.59
N ALA A 203 -25.11 -4.19 -16.84
CA ALA A 203 -25.95 -3.60 -17.88
C ALA A 203 -26.31 -2.13 -17.62
N ALA A 204 -26.29 -1.69 -16.35
CA ALA A 204 -26.52 -0.31 -15.96
C ALA A 204 -25.24 0.56 -16.03
N GLY A 205 -24.11 -0.05 -16.40
CA GLY A 205 -22.82 0.65 -16.51
C GLY A 205 -22.01 0.73 -15.20
N ARG A 206 -22.50 0.17 -14.10
CA ARG A 206 -21.82 0.16 -12.81
C ARG A 206 -20.65 -0.83 -12.82
N LEU A 207 -19.60 -0.50 -12.08
CA LEU A 207 -18.36 -1.29 -12.04
C LEU A 207 -18.25 -2.07 -10.71
N PHE A 208 -17.85 -3.33 -10.84
CA PHE A 208 -17.67 -4.24 -9.71
C PHE A 208 -16.29 -4.88 -9.78
N ASN A 209 -15.65 -5.08 -8.65
CA ASN A 209 -14.41 -5.83 -8.56
C ASN A 209 -14.75 -7.33 -8.45
N SER A 210 -14.27 -8.10 -9.41
CA SER A 210 -14.47 -9.55 -9.48
C SER A 210 -13.19 -10.29 -9.06
N LEU A 211 -13.33 -11.48 -8.50
CA LEU A 211 -12.19 -12.37 -8.28
C LEU A 211 -11.68 -13.01 -9.59
N ARG A 212 -12.37 -12.82 -10.70
CA ARG A 212 -12.01 -13.36 -12.01
C ARG A 212 -11.27 -12.33 -12.84
N VAL A 213 -10.06 -12.68 -13.26
CA VAL A 213 -9.30 -11.88 -14.22
C VAL A 213 -9.85 -12.14 -15.63
N ARG A 214 -10.21 -11.09 -16.33
CA ARG A 214 -10.79 -11.09 -17.68
C ARG A 214 -9.84 -10.45 -18.69
N ARG A 215 -9.96 -10.82 -19.94
CA ARG A 215 -9.29 -10.15 -21.06
C ARG A 215 -10.33 -9.43 -21.91
N LEU A 216 -10.16 -8.12 -22.04
CA LEU A 216 -10.92 -7.27 -22.96
C LEU A 216 -10.13 -7.18 -24.27
N THR A 217 -10.82 -7.31 -25.39
CA THR A 217 -10.19 -7.36 -26.72
C THR A 217 -10.62 -6.24 -27.65
N THR A 218 -11.58 -5.42 -27.21
CA THR A 218 -12.05 -4.27 -27.98
C THR A 218 -11.74 -2.97 -27.24
N GLU A 219 -11.34 -1.96 -27.99
CA GLU A 219 -11.07 -0.63 -27.44
C GLU A 219 -12.30 -0.02 -26.77
N ARG A 220 -13.50 -0.29 -27.31
CA ARG A 220 -14.78 0.17 -26.72
C ARG A 220 -15.02 -0.37 -25.31
N GLU A 221 -14.70 -1.63 -25.05
CA GLU A 221 -14.84 -2.20 -23.70
C GLU A 221 -13.85 -1.57 -22.72
N VAL A 222 -12.61 -1.35 -23.17
CA VAL A 222 -11.58 -0.71 -22.35
C VAL A 222 -11.97 0.74 -22.04
N ALA A 223 -12.36 1.49 -23.06
CA ALA A 223 -12.82 2.87 -22.93
C ALA A 223 -13.98 2.99 -21.93
N ALA A 224 -15.01 2.14 -22.06
CA ALA A 224 -16.18 2.17 -21.20
C ALA A 224 -15.86 1.97 -19.70
N ILE A 225 -14.82 1.20 -19.37
CA ILE A 225 -14.38 1.03 -17.98
C ILE A 225 -13.53 2.22 -17.55
N VAL A 226 -12.58 2.65 -18.37
CA VAL A 226 -11.69 3.77 -18.04
C VAL A 226 -12.48 5.07 -17.85
N ASP A 227 -13.46 5.34 -18.73
CA ASP A 227 -14.32 6.53 -18.64
C ASP A 227 -15.17 6.54 -17.37
N ALA A 228 -15.68 5.35 -16.97
CA ALA A 228 -16.45 5.21 -15.75
C ALA A 228 -15.58 5.36 -14.46
N LEU A 229 -14.28 5.01 -14.53
CA LEU A 229 -13.34 5.17 -13.41
C LEU A 229 -12.73 6.57 -13.32
N ALA A 230 -12.70 7.33 -14.42
CA ALA A 230 -11.99 8.61 -14.49
C ALA A 230 -12.46 9.65 -13.46
N PRO A 231 -13.77 9.74 -13.08
CA PRO A 231 -14.21 10.64 -12.01
C PRO A 231 -13.57 10.40 -10.65
N ASP A 232 -13.13 9.17 -10.36
CA ASP A 232 -12.42 8.82 -9.11
C ASP A 232 -10.91 9.14 -9.16
N GLY A 233 -10.43 9.71 -10.28
CA GLY A 233 -9.02 9.98 -10.52
C GLY A 233 -8.26 8.72 -10.96
N LEU A 234 -7.40 8.89 -11.94
CA LEU A 234 -6.61 7.81 -12.51
C LEU A 234 -5.11 8.06 -12.36
N HIS A 235 -4.39 6.99 -12.07
CA HIS A 235 -2.94 6.89 -12.15
C HIS A 235 -2.57 5.97 -13.31
N VAL A 236 -1.72 6.46 -14.22
CA VAL A 236 -1.23 5.70 -15.38
C VAL A 236 0.27 5.53 -15.27
N GLU A 237 0.75 4.30 -15.24
CA GLU A 237 2.17 4.00 -15.16
C GLU A 237 2.59 3.01 -16.23
N ARG A 238 3.84 3.06 -16.66
CA ARG A 238 4.40 2.10 -17.59
C ARG A 238 4.38 0.70 -17.01
N TRP A 239 3.84 -0.26 -17.74
CA TRP A 239 3.91 -1.66 -17.35
C TRP A 239 5.35 -2.17 -17.40
N LEU A 240 5.92 -2.44 -16.24
CA LEU A 240 7.22 -3.07 -16.09
C LEU A 240 7.09 -4.59 -16.34
N PRO A 241 7.79 -5.18 -17.32
CA PRO A 241 7.87 -6.62 -17.47
C PRO A 241 8.54 -7.24 -16.25
N LYS A 242 7.76 -8.01 -15.47
CA LYS A 242 8.23 -8.65 -14.24
C LYS A 242 9.09 -9.87 -14.55
N ALA A 243 10.01 -10.17 -13.67
CA ALA A 243 10.66 -11.48 -13.59
C ALA A 243 9.62 -12.58 -13.34
N THR A 244 10.00 -13.81 -13.66
CA THR A 244 9.10 -14.95 -13.50
C THR A 244 9.71 -15.99 -12.57
N GLN A 245 8.85 -16.64 -11.81
CA GLN A 245 9.18 -17.85 -11.06
C GLN A 245 8.31 -18.98 -11.59
N GLN A 246 8.92 -20.06 -12.08
CA GLN A 246 8.22 -21.20 -12.70
C GLN A 246 7.25 -20.78 -13.82
N GLY A 247 7.65 -19.80 -14.66
CA GLY A 247 6.83 -19.30 -15.76
C GLY A 247 5.69 -18.34 -15.36
N ARG A 248 5.55 -18.02 -14.09
CA ARG A 248 4.53 -17.09 -13.55
C ARG A 248 5.17 -15.75 -13.22
N ALA A 249 4.53 -14.64 -13.55
CA ALA A 249 4.98 -13.31 -13.15
C ALA A 249 5.11 -13.24 -11.62
N ALA A 250 6.19 -12.66 -11.13
CA ALA A 250 6.47 -12.57 -9.71
C ALA A 250 6.66 -11.13 -9.25
N ASP A 251 6.17 -10.81 -8.07
CA ASP A 251 6.56 -9.63 -7.28
C ASP A 251 6.69 -9.99 -5.80
N LEU A 252 7.11 -9.03 -5.00
CA LEU A 252 7.26 -9.22 -3.56
C LEU A 252 6.41 -8.18 -2.82
N ARG A 253 5.76 -8.60 -1.74
CA ARG A 253 5.30 -7.72 -0.67
C ARG A 253 6.33 -7.77 0.44
N VAL A 254 6.98 -6.63 0.71
CA VAL A 254 7.96 -6.46 1.77
C VAL A 254 7.37 -5.56 2.86
N VAL A 255 7.32 -6.04 4.09
CA VAL A 255 6.91 -5.20 5.23
C VAL A 255 8.15 -4.54 5.82
N VAL A 256 8.09 -3.23 5.93
CA VAL A 256 9.14 -2.40 6.54
C VAL A 256 8.60 -1.83 7.85
N VAL A 257 9.28 -2.15 8.95
CA VAL A 257 8.93 -1.70 10.30
C VAL A 257 10.03 -0.81 10.82
N ALA A 258 9.70 0.37 11.30
CA ALA A 258 10.64 1.35 11.82
C ALA A 258 11.87 1.55 10.90
N GLY A 259 11.63 1.58 9.58
CA GLY A 259 12.65 1.78 8.55
C GLY A 259 13.47 0.54 8.17
N ARG A 260 13.17 -0.65 8.69
CA ARG A 260 13.84 -1.91 8.36
C ARG A 260 12.92 -2.90 7.67
N ALA A 261 13.38 -3.53 6.60
CA ALA A 261 12.67 -4.60 5.91
C ALA A 261 12.68 -5.87 6.80
N THR A 262 11.52 -6.22 7.35
CA THR A 262 11.40 -7.29 8.35
C THR A 262 10.77 -8.56 7.80
N HIS A 263 9.80 -8.46 6.91
CA HIS A 263 9.09 -9.63 6.36
C HIS A 263 8.96 -9.49 4.85
N ALA A 264 8.93 -10.62 4.16
CA ALA A 264 8.67 -10.63 2.72
C ALA A 264 7.88 -11.87 2.30
N VAL A 265 7.02 -11.70 1.30
CA VAL A 265 6.36 -12.79 0.60
C VAL A 265 6.49 -12.59 -0.90
N VAL A 266 6.77 -13.64 -1.63
CA VAL A 266 6.69 -13.68 -3.09
C VAL A 266 5.26 -13.98 -3.49
N ARG A 267 4.73 -13.17 -4.42
CA ARG A 267 3.41 -13.39 -5.02
C ARG A 267 3.61 -13.72 -6.49
N THR A 268 3.00 -14.79 -6.97
CA THR A 268 3.11 -15.23 -8.37
C THR A 268 1.74 -15.32 -9.02
N SER A 269 1.66 -14.98 -10.30
CA SER A 269 0.41 -15.08 -11.08
C SER A 269 0.68 -15.42 -12.55
N SER A 270 -0.28 -16.09 -13.19
CA SER A 270 -0.31 -16.25 -14.65
C SER A 270 -0.80 -14.99 -15.37
N SER A 271 -1.30 -13.99 -14.64
CA SER A 271 -1.72 -12.67 -15.14
C SER A 271 -0.69 -11.60 -14.78
N PRO A 272 -0.76 -10.41 -15.39
CA PRO A 272 0.08 -9.27 -14.98
C PRO A 272 -0.12 -8.83 -13.52
N MET A 273 -1.31 -9.09 -12.97
CA MET A 273 -1.66 -8.78 -11.59
C MET A 273 -1.31 -9.96 -10.69
N THR A 274 -0.44 -9.74 -9.73
CA THR A 274 0.12 -10.77 -8.84
C THR A 274 -0.57 -10.82 -7.47
N ASN A 275 -1.62 -10.02 -7.28
CA ASN A 275 -2.40 -9.99 -6.04
C ASN A 275 -2.96 -11.39 -5.72
N LEU A 276 -2.79 -11.84 -4.48
CA LEU A 276 -3.23 -13.16 -4.02
C LEU A 276 -4.74 -13.34 -4.10
N HIS A 277 -5.53 -12.26 -3.92
CA HIS A 277 -6.98 -12.30 -4.04
C HIS A 277 -7.47 -12.50 -5.48
N LEU A 278 -6.62 -12.25 -6.49
CA LEU A 278 -6.95 -12.42 -7.91
C LEU A 278 -6.36 -13.72 -8.50
N GLY A 279 -6.30 -14.78 -7.71
CA GLY A 279 -5.77 -16.07 -8.15
C GLY A 279 -4.24 -16.13 -8.18
N GLY A 280 -3.58 -15.20 -7.53
CA GLY A 280 -2.16 -15.27 -7.23
C GLY A 280 -1.86 -16.39 -6.22
N ALA A 281 -0.63 -16.87 -6.22
CA ALA A 281 -0.12 -17.85 -5.26
C ALA A 281 1.14 -17.32 -4.57
N ARG A 282 1.41 -17.81 -3.36
CA ARG A 282 2.70 -17.58 -2.72
C ARG A 282 3.78 -18.34 -3.47
N GLY A 283 4.88 -17.64 -3.78
CA GLY A 283 6.07 -18.22 -4.39
C GLY A 283 7.14 -18.61 -3.35
N ASP A 284 8.26 -19.08 -3.87
CA ASP A 284 9.43 -19.47 -3.08
C ASP A 284 10.38 -18.26 -2.93
N LEU A 285 10.52 -17.76 -1.71
CA LEU A 285 11.37 -16.61 -1.39
C LEU A 285 12.86 -16.98 -1.53
N ASN A 286 13.26 -18.20 -1.17
CA ASN A 286 14.65 -18.63 -1.28
C ASN A 286 15.10 -18.72 -2.74
N ALA A 287 14.22 -19.21 -3.61
CA ALA A 287 14.47 -19.23 -5.05
C ALA A 287 14.61 -17.82 -5.64
N VAL A 288 13.81 -16.85 -5.17
CA VAL A 288 13.92 -15.43 -5.58
C VAL A 288 15.26 -14.84 -5.11
N ARG A 289 15.65 -15.07 -3.86
CA ARG A 289 16.96 -14.63 -3.34
C ARG A 289 18.11 -15.19 -4.18
N ALA A 290 18.10 -16.49 -4.41
CA ALA A 290 19.13 -17.16 -5.23
C ALA A 290 19.17 -16.62 -6.66
N ALA A 291 18.01 -16.39 -7.29
CA ALA A 291 17.92 -15.81 -8.64
C ALA A 291 18.45 -14.37 -8.69
N THR A 292 18.20 -13.57 -7.65
CA THR A 292 18.70 -12.19 -7.54
C THR A 292 20.23 -12.19 -7.39
N GLU A 293 20.80 -13.02 -6.51
CA GLU A 293 22.25 -13.12 -6.33
C GLU A 293 22.95 -13.65 -7.59
N ALA A 294 22.34 -14.60 -8.28
CA ALA A 294 22.88 -15.15 -9.53
C ALA A 294 22.79 -14.19 -10.73
N ALA A 295 21.96 -13.17 -10.67
CA ALA A 295 21.72 -12.24 -11.78
C ALA A 295 22.95 -11.37 -12.10
N GLY A 296 23.82 -11.12 -11.12
CA GLY A 296 25.04 -10.31 -11.28
C GLY A 296 24.76 -8.83 -11.57
N GLY A 297 25.80 -8.09 -11.96
CA GLY A 297 25.67 -6.67 -12.31
C GLY A 297 25.33 -5.74 -11.15
N GLY A 298 25.72 -6.11 -9.91
CA GLY A 298 25.43 -5.36 -8.68
C GLY A 298 24.05 -5.65 -8.07
N ALA A 299 23.26 -6.54 -8.67
CA ALA A 299 22.03 -7.02 -8.06
C ALA A 299 22.36 -7.91 -6.84
N SER A 300 21.70 -7.67 -5.73
CA SER A 300 21.75 -8.51 -4.55
C SER A 300 20.43 -8.45 -3.80
N TRP A 301 20.18 -9.45 -2.97
CA TRP A 301 19.00 -9.44 -2.10
C TRP A 301 19.03 -8.26 -1.12
N ALA A 302 20.20 -7.93 -0.59
CA ALA A 302 20.37 -6.77 0.29
C ALA A 302 20.01 -5.45 -0.44
N ALA A 303 20.48 -5.25 -1.68
CA ALA A 303 20.15 -4.08 -2.47
C ALA A 303 18.64 -4.01 -2.80
N ALA A 304 17.98 -5.16 -3.01
CA ALA A 304 16.53 -5.21 -3.22
C ALA A 304 15.76 -4.78 -1.97
N LEU A 305 16.18 -5.21 -0.77
CA LEU A 305 15.58 -4.77 0.49
C LEU A 305 15.85 -3.30 0.79
N GLU A 306 17.07 -2.80 0.49
CA GLU A 306 17.42 -1.39 0.65
C GLU A 306 16.51 -0.46 -0.16
N ILE A 307 16.07 -0.87 -1.36
CA ILE A 307 15.06 -0.10 -2.12
C ILE A 307 13.77 0.03 -1.33
N CYS A 308 13.32 -1.02 -0.65
CA CYS A 308 12.11 -0.98 0.19
C CYS A 308 12.32 -0.09 1.43
N GLU A 309 13.49 -0.15 2.07
CA GLU A 309 13.84 0.70 3.21
C GLU A 309 13.92 2.18 2.81
N ARG A 310 14.48 2.48 1.63
CA ARG A 310 14.49 3.84 1.07
C ARG A 310 13.07 4.33 0.74
N ALA A 311 12.21 3.48 0.23
CA ALA A 311 10.81 3.82 0.00
C ALA A 311 10.09 4.15 1.31
N ALA A 312 10.30 3.36 2.36
CA ALA A 312 9.76 3.64 3.70
C ALA A 312 10.34 4.91 4.31
N ALA A 313 11.62 5.23 4.05
CA ALA A 313 12.27 6.46 4.54
C ALA A 313 11.66 7.75 3.96
N CYS A 314 10.86 7.66 2.88
CA CYS A 314 10.05 8.77 2.38
C CYS A 314 8.86 9.10 3.30
N PHE A 315 8.52 8.20 4.24
CA PHE A 315 7.41 8.31 5.19
C PHE A 315 7.91 8.08 6.62
N PRO A 316 8.81 8.96 7.14
CA PRO A 316 9.56 8.71 8.37
C PRO A 316 8.70 8.75 9.65
N ARG A 317 7.49 9.27 9.58
CA ARG A 317 6.54 9.33 10.70
C ARG A 317 5.47 8.24 10.64
N THR A 318 5.60 7.29 9.70
CA THR A 318 4.74 6.11 9.58
C THR A 318 5.51 4.88 10.04
N HIS A 319 5.05 4.23 11.10
CA HIS A 319 5.80 3.17 11.78
C HIS A 319 5.96 1.90 10.94
N CYS A 320 4.97 1.59 10.11
CA CYS A 320 4.96 0.35 9.32
C CYS A 320 4.32 0.57 7.95
N VAL A 321 5.02 0.16 6.90
CA VAL A 321 4.50 0.16 5.52
C VAL A 321 4.71 -1.19 4.85
N GLY A 322 3.86 -1.48 3.86
CA GLY A 322 4.01 -2.64 2.97
C GLY A 322 4.44 -2.20 1.58
N VAL A 323 5.64 -2.56 1.14
CA VAL A 323 6.19 -2.18 -0.15
C VAL A 323 5.95 -3.28 -1.19
N ASP A 324 5.36 -2.93 -2.32
CA ASP A 324 5.26 -3.81 -3.49
C ASP A 324 6.49 -3.63 -4.35
N LEU A 325 7.43 -4.58 -4.24
CA LEU A 325 8.69 -4.57 -4.97
C LEU A 325 8.57 -5.41 -6.24
N LEU A 326 8.82 -4.79 -7.38
CA LEU A 326 8.69 -5.36 -8.73
C LEU A 326 10.07 -5.73 -9.28
N PRO A 327 10.47 -7.00 -9.29
CA PRO A 327 11.67 -7.43 -9.99
C PRO A 327 11.43 -7.36 -11.50
N ALA A 328 12.28 -6.67 -12.23
CA ALA A 328 12.26 -6.66 -13.69
C ALA A 328 12.79 -8.00 -14.24
N THR A 329 12.43 -8.32 -15.48
CA THR A 329 12.91 -9.50 -16.19
C THR A 329 14.43 -9.65 -16.01
N GLY A 330 14.86 -10.84 -15.62
CA GLY A 330 16.27 -11.17 -15.35
C GLY A 330 16.77 -10.84 -13.95
N TRP A 331 15.92 -10.41 -13.02
CA TRP A 331 16.20 -10.22 -11.58
C TRP A 331 17.30 -9.19 -11.25
N ARG A 332 17.76 -8.40 -12.23
CA ARG A 332 18.88 -7.44 -12.06
C ARG A 332 18.44 -6.06 -11.56
N ARG A 333 17.20 -5.71 -11.78
CA ARG A 333 16.65 -4.39 -11.44
C ARG A 333 15.31 -4.56 -10.76
N PHE A 334 15.04 -3.66 -9.82
CA PHE A 334 13.82 -3.62 -9.06
C PHE A 334 13.21 -2.23 -9.13
N ALA A 335 11.89 -2.16 -9.02
CA ALA A 335 11.16 -0.91 -8.88
C ALA A 335 10.07 -1.07 -7.82
N VAL A 336 9.70 0.01 -7.16
CA VAL A 336 8.56 0.04 -6.24
C VAL A 336 7.29 0.31 -7.05
N GLY A 337 6.33 -0.59 -6.97
CA GLY A 337 5.04 -0.45 -7.62
C GLY A 337 4.01 0.28 -6.77
N GLU A 338 4.13 0.17 -5.45
CA GLU A 338 3.22 0.77 -4.47
C GLU A 338 3.84 0.72 -3.07
N VAL A 339 3.56 1.72 -2.24
CA VAL A 339 3.78 1.67 -0.79
C VAL A 339 2.43 1.74 -0.10
N ASN A 340 2.12 0.71 0.67
CA ASN A 340 0.83 0.54 1.33
C ASN A 340 0.95 0.93 2.80
N ALA A 341 0.03 1.78 3.28
CA ALA A 341 -0.13 2.06 4.69
C ALA A 341 -0.50 0.80 5.49
N PHE A 342 -0.31 0.83 6.79
CA PHE A 342 -0.68 -0.23 7.74
C PHE A 342 0.04 -1.58 7.53
N GLY A 343 1.08 -1.65 6.68
CA GLY A 343 1.84 -2.87 6.41
C GLY A 343 0.99 -3.99 5.78
N ASP A 344 1.32 -5.23 6.14
CA ASP A 344 0.54 -6.42 5.76
C ASP A 344 0.59 -7.45 6.89
N LEU A 345 -0.43 -8.30 6.99
CA LEU A 345 -0.51 -9.35 8.01
C LEU A 345 0.46 -10.50 7.76
N LEU A 346 0.69 -10.84 6.51
CA LEU A 346 1.52 -11.97 6.05
C LEU A 346 1.37 -13.22 6.95
N PRO A 347 0.15 -13.78 7.11
CA PRO A 347 -0.11 -14.83 8.07
C PRO A 347 0.76 -16.06 7.81
N GLY A 348 1.34 -16.63 8.90
CA GLY A 348 2.20 -17.79 8.85
C GLY A 348 3.63 -17.51 8.38
N LEU A 349 4.02 -16.24 8.25
CA LEU A 349 5.41 -15.83 7.99
C LEU A 349 6.01 -15.19 9.23
N THR A 350 7.31 -15.42 9.41
CA THR A 350 8.14 -14.79 10.44
C THR A 350 9.18 -13.90 9.80
N GLY A 351 9.84 -13.09 10.62
CA GLY A 351 10.85 -12.14 10.16
C GLY A 351 11.98 -12.76 9.34
N LEU A 352 12.48 -11.98 8.41
CA LEU A 352 13.61 -12.35 7.55
C LEU A 352 14.89 -12.56 8.39
N PRO A 353 15.77 -13.49 8.01
CA PRO A 353 17.09 -13.63 8.63
C PRO A 353 17.89 -12.33 8.57
N GLY A 354 18.44 -11.89 9.69
CA GLY A 354 19.22 -10.65 9.84
C GLY A 354 18.38 -9.38 9.96
N SER A 355 17.04 -9.51 10.03
CA SER A 355 16.13 -8.35 10.15
C SER A 355 15.95 -7.85 11.59
N GLY A 356 16.29 -8.68 12.60
CA GLY A 356 15.97 -8.44 14.01
C GLY A 356 14.51 -8.74 14.37
N ALA A 357 13.77 -9.35 13.46
CA ALA A 357 12.37 -9.78 13.67
C ALA A 357 12.21 -11.31 13.52
N GLU A 358 13.31 -12.06 13.60
CA GLU A 358 13.28 -13.51 13.47
C GLU A 358 12.37 -14.15 14.51
N GLY A 359 11.53 -15.06 14.08
CA GLY A 359 10.55 -15.73 14.95
C GLY A 359 9.31 -14.91 15.27
N LEU A 360 9.28 -13.60 14.97
CA LEU A 360 8.13 -12.73 15.18
C LEU A 360 7.23 -12.69 13.93
N ASP A 361 5.95 -12.51 14.12
CA ASP A 361 5.04 -12.07 13.08
C ASP A 361 5.16 -10.55 12.85
N THR A 362 4.38 -10.01 11.90
CA THR A 362 4.46 -8.58 11.55
C THR A 362 4.06 -7.65 12.69
N TYR A 363 3.14 -8.04 13.58
CA TYR A 363 2.74 -7.23 14.74
C TYR A 363 3.73 -7.34 15.90
N GLY A 364 4.25 -8.53 16.14
CA GLY A 364 5.33 -8.74 17.12
C GLY A 364 6.57 -7.92 16.76
N ALA A 365 6.94 -7.87 15.48
CA ALA A 365 8.05 -7.03 15.00
C ALA A 365 7.77 -5.53 15.24
N GLN A 366 6.55 -5.05 14.99
CA GLN A 366 6.17 -3.66 15.20
C GLN A 366 6.21 -3.27 16.68
N LEU A 367 5.69 -4.13 17.56
CA LEU A 367 5.75 -3.92 19.00
C LEU A 367 7.17 -3.95 19.52
N THR A 368 7.99 -4.90 19.09
CA THR A 368 9.40 -4.98 19.48
C THR A 368 10.14 -3.71 19.10
N ALA A 369 9.95 -3.22 17.87
CA ALA A 369 10.57 -1.97 17.40
C ALA A 369 10.07 -0.75 18.20
N LEU A 370 8.77 -0.71 18.54
CA LEU A 370 8.18 0.35 19.36
C LEU A 370 8.76 0.38 20.77
N LEU A 371 8.87 -0.78 21.42
CA LEU A 371 9.38 -0.92 22.79
C LEU A 371 10.88 -0.69 22.91
N ALA A 372 11.65 -0.95 21.86
CA ALA A 372 13.09 -0.66 21.81
C ALA A 372 13.44 0.84 21.80
N GLY A 373 12.43 1.74 21.83
CA GLY A 373 12.64 3.16 22.08
C GLY A 373 13.15 3.98 20.90
N GLY A 374 12.89 3.56 19.67
CA GLY A 374 13.23 4.35 18.49
C GLY A 374 12.09 5.27 18.03
N PRO A 375 12.20 6.62 18.18
CA PRO A 375 11.48 7.47 17.24
C PRO A 375 12.06 7.23 15.84
N PRO A 376 11.27 7.41 14.74
CA PRO A 376 11.81 7.37 13.39
C PRO A 376 13.04 8.30 13.32
N ARG A 377 14.16 7.77 12.82
CA ARG A 377 15.40 8.53 12.65
C ARG A 377 15.11 9.67 11.66
N THR A 378 15.12 10.88 12.12
CA THR A 378 15.25 12.06 11.26
C THR A 378 16.55 11.90 10.48
N VAL A 379 16.45 11.69 9.19
CA VAL A 379 17.59 11.82 8.28
C VAL A 379 17.91 13.31 8.25
N THR A 380 18.91 13.72 9.04
CA THR A 380 19.51 15.05 8.91
C THR A 380 20.11 15.13 7.51
N GLY A 381 19.53 16.01 6.66
CA GLY A 381 20.04 16.30 5.34
C GLY A 381 21.53 16.65 5.41
N ARG A 382 22.33 15.97 4.60
CA ARG A 382 23.69 16.41 4.30
C ARG A 382 23.56 17.75 3.56
N GLU A 383 23.95 18.80 4.23
CA GLU A 383 24.20 20.08 3.59
C GLU A 383 25.16 19.88 2.40
N HIS A 384 24.66 20.11 1.20
CA HIS A 384 25.52 20.29 0.04
C HIS A 384 26.33 21.57 0.23
N HIS A 385 27.56 21.43 0.72
CA HIS A 385 28.54 22.50 0.58
C HIS A 385 28.83 22.68 -0.92
N ALA A 386 28.22 23.73 -1.48
CA ALA A 386 28.66 24.31 -2.72
C ALA A 386 30.11 24.82 -2.54
N ARG A 387 31.06 24.20 -3.20
CA ARG A 387 32.36 24.82 -3.43
C ARG A 387 32.32 25.55 -4.76
N ARG A 388 32.67 26.81 -4.70
CA ARG A 388 32.92 27.72 -5.82
C ARG A 388 33.98 27.18 -6.79
#